data_c0f7889bf649ba7efe3e3ca3bf9b0417
#
_entry.id   c0f7889bf649ba7efe3e3ca3bf9b0417
#
_cell.length_a   1.000
_cell.length_b   1.000
_cell.length_c   1.000
_cell.angle_alpha   90.00
_cell.angle_beta   90.00
_cell.angle_gamma   90.00
#
_symmetry.space_group_name_H-M   'P 1'
#
loop_
_entity.id
_entity.type
_entity.pdbx_description
1 polymer ?
#
loop_
_entity_poly.entity_id
_entity_poly.type
_entity_poly.pdbx_seq_one_letter_code
_entity_poly.pdbx_strand_id
1 'polypeptide(L)' 'VHNLTLLSEAEKNRVELDKQAAYSVWQVKNGKKGYEVFAEVTNNIADDDEREFFEQAVSKYKIKMGVA' A
#
# COMPACT_ATOMS: atom_id res chain seq x y z
N VAL A 1 -19.95 -11.70 -11.72
CA VAL A 1 -19.66 -10.27 -11.60
C VAL A 1 -19.30 -9.94 -10.16
N HIS A 2 -18.16 -9.38 -10.00
CA HIS A 2 -17.73 -8.95 -8.68
C HIS A 2 -18.33 -7.61 -8.35
N ASN A 3 -18.97 -7.56 -7.22
CA ASN A 3 -19.54 -6.34 -6.71
C ASN A 3 -18.79 -5.99 -5.44
N LEU A 4 -18.14 -4.85 -5.42
CA LEU A 4 -17.36 -4.41 -4.27
C LEU A 4 -18.21 -4.26 -3.01
N THR A 5 -19.52 -4.07 -3.17
CA THR A 5 -20.41 -3.98 -2.01
C THR A 5 -20.53 -5.31 -1.27
N LEU A 6 -20.11 -6.41 -1.88
CA LEU A 6 -20.13 -7.71 -1.23
C LEU A 6 -18.90 -7.97 -0.37
N LEU A 7 -17.88 -7.11 -0.46
CA LEU A 7 -16.68 -7.25 0.34
C LEU A 7 -16.93 -6.74 1.76
N SER A 8 -16.27 -7.38 2.73
CA SER A 8 -16.28 -6.89 4.09
C SER A 8 -15.48 -5.59 4.19
N GLU A 9 -15.66 -4.84 5.29
CA GLU A 9 -14.87 -3.63 5.51
C GLU A 9 -13.37 -3.93 5.52
N ALA A 10 -12.98 -5.04 6.14
CA ALA A 10 -11.57 -5.42 6.17
C ALA A 10 -11.03 -5.67 4.78
N GLU A 11 -11.80 -6.32 3.92
CA GLU A 11 -11.38 -6.57 2.55
C GLU A 11 -11.26 -5.28 1.74
N LYS A 12 -12.21 -4.37 1.91
CA LYS A 12 -12.16 -3.05 1.25
C LYS A 12 -10.94 -2.28 1.69
N ASN A 13 -10.63 -2.31 2.98
CA ASN A 13 -9.46 -1.62 3.52
C ASN A 13 -8.16 -2.19 2.95
N ARG A 14 -8.09 -3.51 2.80
CA ARG A 14 -6.92 -4.14 2.21
C ARG A 14 -6.73 -3.76 0.75
N VAL A 15 -7.83 -3.69 -0.01
CA VAL A 15 -7.78 -3.24 -1.40
C VAL A 15 -7.22 -1.81 -1.48
N GLU A 16 -7.69 -0.91 -0.61
CA GLU A 16 -7.19 0.46 -0.57
C GLU A 16 -5.72 0.52 -0.20
N LEU A 17 -5.31 -0.27 0.79
CA LEU A 17 -3.91 -0.30 1.23
C LEU A 17 -3.01 -0.84 0.11
N ASP A 18 -3.46 -1.83 -0.62
CA ASP A 18 -2.72 -2.36 -1.75
C ASP A 18 -2.51 -1.29 -2.82
N LYS A 19 -3.55 -0.54 -3.13
CA LYS A 19 -3.46 0.58 -4.09
C LYS A 19 -2.51 1.66 -3.60
N GLN A 20 -2.59 2.00 -2.33
CA GLN A 20 -1.70 3.00 -1.74
C GLN A 20 -0.26 2.55 -1.78
N ALA A 21 0.00 1.27 -1.51
CA ALA A 21 1.33 0.71 -1.58
C ALA A 21 1.89 0.81 -3.00
N ALA A 22 1.11 0.39 -3.98
CA ALA A 22 1.53 0.45 -5.38
C ALA A 22 1.81 1.88 -5.81
N TYR A 23 0.94 2.81 -5.45
CA TYR A 23 1.10 4.22 -5.81
C TYR A 23 2.33 4.82 -5.14
N SER A 24 2.55 4.50 -3.87
CA SER A 24 3.72 5.01 -3.13
C SER A 24 5.02 4.53 -3.75
N VAL A 25 5.09 3.25 -4.11
CA VAL A 25 6.28 2.71 -4.78
C VAL A 25 6.49 3.38 -6.14
N TRP A 26 5.41 3.59 -6.89
CA TRP A 26 5.49 4.28 -8.17
C TRP A 26 6.04 5.70 -8.00
N GLN A 27 5.60 6.41 -6.97
CA GLN A 27 6.08 7.77 -6.72
C GLN A 27 7.58 7.78 -6.41
N VAL A 28 8.05 6.80 -5.64
CA VAL A 28 9.47 6.70 -5.32
C VAL A 28 10.25 6.33 -6.58
N LYS A 29 9.76 5.38 -7.35
CA LYS A 29 10.42 4.95 -8.59
C LYS A 29 10.60 6.11 -9.56
N ASN A 30 9.61 6.97 -9.67
CA ASN A 30 9.64 8.09 -10.61
C ASN A 30 10.24 9.37 -10.01
N GLY A 31 10.78 9.29 -8.80
CA GLY A 31 11.45 10.42 -8.16
C GLY A 31 10.50 11.53 -7.71
N LYS A 32 9.21 11.24 -7.61
CA LYS A 32 8.24 12.25 -7.18
C LYS A 32 8.24 12.42 -5.68
N LYS A 33 8.56 11.36 -4.95
CA LYS A 33 8.69 11.38 -3.49
C LYS A 33 9.84 10.49 -3.06
N GLY A 34 10.38 10.75 -1.87
CA GLY A 34 11.39 9.90 -1.28
C GLY A 34 10.78 8.76 -0.47
N TYR A 35 11.64 7.98 0.16
CA TYR A 35 11.21 6.82 0.95
C TYR A 35 10.37 7.21 2.17
N GLU A 36 10.43 8.46 2.59
CA GLU A 36 9.62 8.94 3.71
C GLU A 36 8.12 8.80 3.46
N VAL A 37 7.68 8.67 2.21
CA VAL A 37 6.27 8.47 1.90
C VAL A 37 5.73 7.20 2.55
N PHE A 38 6.55 6.16 2.64
CA PHE A 38 6.13 4.91 3.27
C PHE A 38 5.87 5.07 4.76
N ALA A 39 6.75 5.81 5.43
CA ALA A 39 6.57 6.10 6.85
C ALA A 39 5.35 6.98 7.09
N GLU A 40 5.11 7.94 6.22
CA GLU A 40 3.94 8.81 6.32
C GLU A 40 2.65 8.00 6.27
N VAL A 41 2.56 7.06 5.33
CA VAL A 41 1.36 6.23 5.21
C VAL A 41 1.22 5.30 6.42
N THR A 42 2.30 4.62 6.82
CA THR A 42 2.23 3.70 7.95
C THR A 42 1.86 4.41 9.25
N ASN A 43 2.33 5.64 9.43
CA ASN A 43 1.99 6.42 10.62
C ASN A 43 0.51 6.78 10.68
N ASN A 44 -0.18 6.79 9.55
CA ASN A 44 -1.60 7.07 9.49
C ASN A 44 -2.46 5.82 9.64
N ILE A 45 -1.85 4.65 9.69
CA ILE A 45 -2.57 3.39 9.85
C ILE A 45 -2.57 3.04 11.33
N ALA A 46 -3.76 3.02 11.95
CA ALA A 46 -3.87 2.73 13.38
C ALA A 46 -3.82 1.24 13.69
N ASP A 47 -4.29 0.39 12.78
CA ASP A 47 -4.36 -1.04 12.98
C ASP A 47 -3.03 -1.70 12.62
N ASP A 48 -2.48 -2.50 13.54
CA ASP A 48 -1.18 -3.14 13.32
C ASP A 48 -1.22 -4.15 12.19
N ASP A 49 -2.31 -4.90 12.04
CA ASP A 49 -2.44 -5.89 10.97
C ASP A 49 -2.50 -5.20 9.62
N GLU A 50 -3.21 -4.08 9.53
CA GLU A 50 -3.29 -3.29 8.30
C GLU A 50 -1.94 -2.67 7.97
N ARG A 51 -1.22 -2.21 8.97
CA ARG A 51 0.12 -1.65 8.77
C ARG A 51 1.06 -2.71 8.20
N GLU A 52 1.03 -3.90 8.77
CA GLU A 52 1.84 -5.01 8.28
C GLU A 52 1.47 -5.38 6.85
N PHE A 53 0.17 -5.42 6.56
CA PHE A 53 -0.30 -5.68 5.20
C PHE A 53 0.25 -4.64 4.22
N PHE A 54 0.20 -3.37 4.58
CA PHE A 54 0.73 -2.29 3.74
C PHE A 54 2.23 -2.47 3.50
N GLU A 55 2.98 -2.76 4.57
CA GLU A 55 4.42 -2.94 4.46
C GLU A 55 4.79 -4.12 3.55
N GLN A 56 4.04 -5.22 3.66
CA GLN A 56 4.25 -6.37 2.79
C GLN A 56 3.92 -6.02 1.33
N ALA A 57 2.85 -5.27 1.12
CA ALA A 57 2.48 -4.84 -0.23
C ALA A 57 3.54 -3.93 -0.83
N VAL A 58 4.09 -3.02 -0.03
CA VAL A 58 5.18 -2.15 -0.47
C VAL A 58 6.39 -2.99 -0.92
N SER A 59 6.78 -3.97 -0.12
CA SER A 59 7.90 -4.85 -0.48
C SER A 59 7.64 -5.58 -1.79
N LYS A 60 6.43 -6.09 -1.96
CA LYS A 60 6.02 -6.77 -3.19
C LYS A 60 6.17 -5.86 -4.41
N TYR A 61 5.66 -4.64 -4.31
CA TYR A 61 5.71 -3.71 -5.44
C TYR A 61 7.11 -3.18 -5.70
N LYS A 62 7.93 -3.03 -4.67
CA LYS A 62 9.33 -2.66 -4.86
C LYS A 62 10.04 -3.68 -5.75
N ILE A 63 9.82 -4.96 -5.48
CA ILE A 63 10.40 -6.03 -6.28
C ILE A 63 9.86 -5.98 -7.70
N LYS A 64 8.54 -5.86 -7.84
CA LYS A 64 7.90 -5.84 -9.16
C LYS A 64 8.33 -4.67 -10.02
N MET A 65 8.53 -3.51 -9.41
CA MET A 65 8.87 -2.28 -10.12
C MET A 65 10.37 -2.02 -10.20
N GLY A 66 11.16 -2.88 -9.58
CA GLY A 66 12.61 -2.73 -9.59
C GLY A 66 13.12 -1.58 -8.75
N VAL A 67 12.42 -1.24 -7.68
CA VAL A 67 12.86 -0.22 -6.73
C VAL A 67 13.67 -0.89 -5.63
N ALA A 68 14.85 -0.39 -5.41
CA ALA A 68 15.76 -0.94 -4.40
C ALA A 68 15.35 -0.57 -2.98
#